data_26dadfccbb49898704102eb5086050d6
#
_entry.id   26dadfccbb49898704102eb5086050d6
#
_cell.length_a   1.000
_cell.length_b   1.000
_cell.length_c   1.000
_cell.angle_alpha   90.00
_cell.angle_beta   90.00
_cell.angle_gamma   90.00
#
_symmetry.space_group_name_H-M   'P 1'
#
loop_
_entity.id
_entity.type
_entity.pdbx_description
1 polymer ?
#
loop_
_entity_poly.entity_id
_entity_poly.type
_entity_poly.pdbx_seq_one_letter_code
_entity_poly.pdbx_strand_id
1 'polypeptide(L)'
;MVTSLEIQTRAVVLDGQPFGATGAYEKIAGTLRFAVDPAHHLHQRVTDIGLAPRNADGRVEFSGDFYLLKPVDSHKGNGRLLLDVANRGRKVALGMFNSTPRVPDPATAEDFGNGFLMRRGYTVAWVGWQVDVPRRDGLMALDVPRAPGVGGFVRCRLRPNVRAATLALADRYHIPNPTIDLDDPQAWITVREHGGAAAVTVPRPAWRFSDAGHIEMQGGFTPGAIYDVVYRSAHPPLVGLSFLAVRDTAAFLRWASAADGNPCAGVIERAYLFGVSQSGRFLRH
;
A
#
# COMPACT_ATOMS: atom_id res chain seq x y z
N MET A 1 3.96 1.55 17.40
CA MET A 1 3.32 0.27 17.80
C MET A 1 1.90 0.23 17.30
N VAL A 2 1.34 -0.97 17.09
CA VAL A 2 -0.11 -1.16 16.94
C VAL A 2 -0.78 -0.77 18.24
N THR A 3 -1.85 0.01 18.15
CA THR A 3 -2.67 0.45 19.30
C THR A 3 -4.01 -0.29 19.36
N SER A 4 -4.54 -0.67 18.18
CA SER A 4 -5.76 -1.48 18.11
C SER A 4 -5.89 -2.17 16.75
N LEU A 5 -6.66 -3.26 16.73
CA LEU A 5 -7.19 -3.88 15.53
C LEU A 5 -8.72 -3.75 15.54
N GLU A 6 -9.25 -2.95 14.64
CA GLU A 6 -10.69 -2.78 14.42
C GLU A 6 -11.15 -3.84 13.41
N ILE A 7 -11.76 -4.90 13.89
CA ILE A 7 -12.25 -5.98 13.03
C ILE A 7 -13.58 -5.58 12.40
N GLN A 8 -13.63 -5.56 11.07
CA GLN A 8 -14.83 -5.29 10.27
C GLN A 8 -15.49 -6.59 9.80
N THR A 9 -14.66 -7.61 9.54
CA THR A 9 -15.14 -8.91 9.09
C THR A 9 -14.35 -10.02 9.78
N ARG A 10 -15.08 -11.01 10.31
CA ARG A 10 -14.51 -12.28 10.76
C ARG A 10 -15.43 -13.40 10.29
N ALA A 11 -14.93 -14.31 9.47
CA ALA A 11 -15.74 -15.39 8.90
C ALA A 11 -14.88 -16.61 8.60
N VAL A 12 -15.47 -17.77 8.78
CA VAL A 12 -14.88 -19.04 8.33
C VAL A 12 -14.97 -19.08 6.80
N VAL A 13 -13.86 -19.41 6.12
CA VAL A 13 -13.83 -19.50 4.66
C VAL A 13 -14.32 -20.88 4.19
N LEU A 14 -14.85 -20.92 2.95
CA LEU A 14 -15.34 -22.15 2.29
C LEU A 14 -16.32 -22.96 3.17
N ASP A 15 -17.20 -22.29 3.92
CA ASP A 15 -18.19 -22.91 4.80
C ASP A 15 -17.56 -23.97 5.76
N GLY A 16 -16.30 -23.77 6.13
CA GLY A 16 -15.58 -24.67 7.03
C GLY A 16 -14.93 -25.88 6.36
N GLN A 17 -14.89 -25.94 5.06
CA GLN A 17 -14.19 -27.01 4.33
C GLN A 17 -12.72 -27.08 4.77
N PRO A 18 -12.20 -28.27 5.15
CA PRO A 18 -10.87 -28.39 5.70
C PRO A 18 -9.78 -28.37 4.63
N PHE A 19 -8.67 -27.74 4.94
CA PHE A 19 -7.42 -27.80 4.17
C PHE A 19 -6.52 -28.94 4.72
N GLY A 20 -6.87 -30.18 4.41
CA GLY A 20 -6.16 -31.36 4.90
C GLY A 20 -6.16 -31.44 6.45
N ALA A 21 -5.03 -31.83 7.03
CA ALA A 21 -4.89 -32.00 8.48
C ALA A 21 -4.98 -30.68 9.27
N THR A 22 -4.73 -29.53 8.64
CA THR A 22 -4.83 -28.22 9.28
C THR A 22 -6.27 -27.84 9.62
N GLY A 23 -7.27 -28.41 8.91
CA GLY A 23 -8.67 -28.08 9.13
C GLY A 23 -9.12 -26.79 8.45
N ALA A 24 -10.22 -26.23 8.94
CA ALA A 24 -10.82 -25.01 8.40
C ALA A 24 -9.98 -23.78 8.68
N TYR A 25 -10.12 -22.75 7.82
CA TYR A 25 -9.52 -21.44 7.98
C TYR A 25 -10.59 -20.38 8.23
N GLU A 26 -10.20 -19.32 8.91
CA GLU A 26 -10.98 -18.08 9.02
C GLU A 26 -10.24 -16.92 8.39
N LYS A 27 -11.00 -15.97 7.87
CA LYS A 27 -10.53 -14.64 7.48
C LYS A 27 -10.88 -13.63 8.56
N ILE A 28 -9.97 -12.68 8.78
CA ILE A 28 -10.18 -11.50 9.60
C ILE A 28 -9.74 -10.31 8.77
N ALA A 29 -10.65 -9.36 8.52
CA ALA A 29 -10.34 -8.13 7.80
C ALA A 29 -10.76 -6.93 8.63
N GLY A 30 -10.01 -5.83 8.51
CA GLY A 30 -10.26 -4.63 9.28
C GLY A 30 -9.18 -3.58 9.11
N THR A 31 -9.00 -2.76 10.14
CA THR A 31 -8.02 -1.67 10.16
C THR A 31 -7.11 -1.81 11.37
N LEU A 32 -5.81 -1.80 11.12
CA LEU A 32 -4.80 -1.62 12.18
C LEU A 32 -4.57 -0.13 12.41
N ARG A 33 -4.60 0.27 13.69
CA ARG A 33 -4.21 1.61 14.12
C ARG A 33 -2.84 1.57 14.76
N PHE A 34 -2.07 2.61 14.50
CA PHE A 34 -0.70 2.74 14.97
C PHE A 34 -0.51 4.11 15.65
N ALA A 35 0.31 4.14 16.70
CA ALA A 35 0.83 5.37 17.26
C ALA A 35 2.32 5.19 17.59
N VAL A 36 3.16 6.11 17.09
CA VAL A 36 4.61 6.04 17.24
C VAL A 36 5.16 7.32 17.85
N ASP A 37 6.16 7.18 18.70
CA ASP A 37 6.90 8.30 19.25
C ASP A 37 7.89 8.85 18.19
N PRO A 38 7.70 10.09 17.70
CA PRO A 38 8.60 10.66 16.70
C PRO A 38 10.01 10.95 17.23
N ALA A 39 10.20 11.03 18.56
CA ALA A 39 11.48 11.26 19.19
C ALA A 39 12.32 9.97 19.34
N HIS A 40 11.70 8.80 19.20
CA HIS A 40 12.41 7.52 19.31
C HIS A 40 13.47 7.41 18.20
N HIS A 41 14.73 7.07 18.56
CA HIS A 41 15.90 7.10 17.66
C HIS A 41 15.71 6.31 16.35
N LEU A 42 14.99 5.18 16.37
CA LEU A 42 14.68 4.41 15.17
C LEU A 42 13.64 5.07 14.28
N HIS A 43 12.74 5.88 14.85
CA HIS A 43 11.68 6.55 14.10
C HIS A 43 12.17 7.84 13.44
N GLN A 44 13.23 8.47 13.95
CA GLN A 44 13.85 9.66 13.35
C GLN A 44 14.39 9.43 11.93
N ARG A 45 14.52 8.17 11.49
CA ARG A 45 14.84 7.82 10.10
C ARG A 45 13.67 8.03 9.12
N VAL A 46 12.45 8.19 9.63
CA VAL A 46 11.29 8.56 8.81
C VAL A 46 11.38 10.05 8.53
N THR A 47 11.59 10.40 7.26
CA THR A 47 11.68 11.79 6.81
C THR A 47 10.47 12.59 7.26
N ASP A 48 10.70 13.77 7.80
CA ASP A 48 9.67 14.74 8.23
C ASP A 48 8.74 14.25 9.36
N ILE A 49 9.04 13.14 10.03
CA ILE A 49 8.20 12.64 11.14
C ILE A 49 8.03 13.69 12.27
N GLY A 50 9.05 14.53 12.48
CA GLY A 50 9.01 15.60 13.46
C GLY A 50 7.99 16.69 13.15
N LEU A 51 7.56 16.83 11.88
CA LEU A 51 6.56 17.80 11.41
C LEU A 51 5.14 17.23 11.45
N ALA A 52 4.98 15.92 11.68
CA ALA A 52 3.67 15.28 11.72
C ALA A 52 2.81 15.83 12.86
N PRO A 53 1.48 15.96 12.66
CA PRO A 53 0.54 16.17 13.75
C PRO A 53 0.69 15.10 14.82
N ARG A 54 0.52 15.49 16.07
CA ARG A 54 0.65 14.60 17.23
C ARG A 54 -0.67 14.54 17.99
N ASN A 55 -1.00 13.38 18.55
CA ASN A 55 -2.10 13.22 19.48
C ASN A 55 -1.75 13.79 20.87
N ALA A 56 -2.68 13.67 21.83
CA ALA A 56 -2.51 14.18 23.19
C ALA A 56 -1.30 13.60 23.92
N ASP A 57 -0.86 12.38 23.56
CA ASP A 57 0.33 11.71 24.11
C ASP A 57 1.62 12.08 23.37
N GLY A 58 1.57 13.04 22.44
CA GLY A 58 2.72 13.45 21.63
C GLY A 58 3.12 12.47 20.53
N ARG A 59 2.28 11.48 20.22
CA ARG A 59 2.54 10.43 19.23
C ARG A 59 1.97 10.76 17.87
N VAL A 60 2.63 10.27 16.82
CA VAL A 60 2.15 10.33 15.43
C VAL A 60 1.27 9.12 15.16
N GLU A 61 0.01 9.38 14.78
CA GLU A 61 -0.98 8.35 14.48
C GLU A 61 -1.12 8.11 12.99
N PHE A 62 -1.36 6.86 12.63
CA PHE A 62 -1.66 6.43 11.27
C PHE A 62 -2.41 5.09 11.31
N SER A 63 -2.97 4.68 10.16
CA SER A 63 -3.74 3.44 10.08
C SER A 63 -3.53 2.74 8.74
N GLY A 64 -3.75 1.43 8.70
CA GLY A 64 -3.66 0.65 7.48
C GLY A 64 -4.69 -0.45 7.40
N ASP A 65 -5.15 -0.74 6.17
CA ASP A 65 -6.00 -1.88 5.92
C ASP A 65 -5.30 -3.17 6.35
N PHE A 66 -6.03 -4.08 6.97
CA PHE A 66 -5.52 -5.34 7.49
C PHE A 66 -6.33 -6.52 6.97
N TYR A 67 -5.66 -7.61 6.63
CA TYR A 67 -6.28 -8.86 6.24
C TYR A 67 -5.46 -10.04 6.75
N LEU A 68 -6.14 -11.07 7.26
CA LEU A 68 -5.51 -12.25 7.84
C LEU A 68 -6.27 -13.51 7.44
N LEU A 69 -5.55 -14.56 7.08
CA LEU A 69 -6.04 -15.93 6.97
C LEU A 69 -5.29 -16.80 7.97
N LYS A 70 -6.01 -17.49 8.84
CA LYS A 70 -5.41 -18.37 9.85
C LYS A 70 -6.25 -19.63 10.07
N PRO A 71 -5.67 -20.74 10.55
CA PRO A 71 -6.44 -21.88 11.00
C PRO A 71 -7.47 -21.47 12.07
N VAL A 72 -8.71 -21.97 11.98
CA VAL A 72 -9.73 -21.80 13.02
C VAL A 72 -9.23 -22.39 14.34
N ASP A 73 -8.73 -23.62 14.30
CA ASP A 73 -7.99 -24.23 15.38
C ASP A 73 -6.50 -23.88 15.27
N SER A 74 -6.08 -22.89 16.05
CA SER A 74 -4.71 -22.38 16.01
C SER A 74 -3.64 -23.44 16.34
N HIS A 75 -3.98 -24.48 17.09
CA HIS A 75 -3.06 -25.59 17.43
C HIS A 75 -2.74 -26.48 16.23
N LYS A 76 -3.56 -26.46 15.18
CA LYS A 76 -3.31 -27.16 13.91
C LYS A 76 -2.46 -26.35 12.93
N GLY A 77 -2.15 -25.11 13.27
CA GLY A 77 -1.20 -24.28 12.52
C GLY A 77 0.25 -24.72 12.75
N ASN A 78 1.15 -24.24 11.88
CA ASN A 78 2.58 -24.59 11.97
C ASN A 78 3.42 -23.55 12.74
N GLY A 79 2.79 -22.59 13.42
CA GLY A 79 3.45 -21.51 14.15
C GLY A 79 4.14 -20.46 13.27
N ARG A 80 3.89 -20.46 11.95
CA ARG A 80 4.57 -19.56 11.00
C ARG A 80 3.62 -18.54 10.42
N LEU A 81 4.00 -17.27 10.54
CA LEU A 81 3.37 -16.14 9.89
C LEU A 81 4.08 -15.86 8.56
N LEU A 82 3.34 -15.79 7.47
CA LEU A 82 3.76 -15.20 6.20
C LEU A 82 3.09 -13.84 6.06
N LEU A 83 3.83 -12.75 6.28
CA LEU A 83 3.36 -11.38 6.04
C LEU A 83 3.72 -11.00 4.60
N ASP A 84 2.72 -10.96 3.73
CA ASP A 84 2.84 -10.54 2.34
C ASP A 84 2.71 -9.02 2.26
N VAL A 85 3.78 -8.36 1.87
CA VAL A 85 3.81 -6.91 1.64
C VAL A 85 3.09 -6.62 0.32
N ALA A 86 1.86 -6.16 0.42
CA ALA A 86 0.93 -6.00 -0.71
C ALA A 86 1.55 -5.20 -1.87
N ASN A 87 1.53 -5.74 -3.08
CA ASN A 87 2.06 -5.06 -4.25
C ASN A 87 1.04 -4.09 -4.84
N ARG A 88 1.24 -2.79 -4.66
CA ARG A 88 0.28 -1.74 -5.08
C ARG A 88 -1.13 -2.03 -4.54
N GLY A 89 -1.20 -2.37 -3.27
CA GLY A 89 -2.43 -2.72 -2.57
C GLY A 89 -2.95 -4.14 -2.82
N ARG A 90 -2.34 -4.92 -3.72
CA ARG A 90 -2.80 -6.28 -4.05
C ARG A 90 -2.14 -7.33 -3.20
N LYS A 91 -2.94 -8.28 -2.74
CA LYS A 91 -2.49 -9.53 -2.12
C LYS A 91 -1.89 -10.44 -3.20
N VAL A 92 -0.65 -10.90 -3.01
CA VAL A 92 0.03 -11.70 -4.05
C VAL A 92 0.43 -13.10 -3.58
N ALA A 93 0.51 -13.35 -2.27
CA ALA A 93 0.99 -14.61 -1.72
C ALA A 93 0.18 -15.83 -2.21
N LEU A 94 -1.16 -15.76 -2.20
CA LEU A 94 -1.97 -16.88 -2.66
C LEU A 94 -1.71 -17.20 -4.14
N GLY A 95 -1.64 -16.19 -5.00
CA GLY A 95 -1.31 -16.39 -6.41
C GLY A 95 0.06 -17.02 -6.63
N MET A 96 1.03 -16.67 -5.79
CA MET A 96 2.41 -17.16 -5.94
C MET A 96 2.63 -18.55 -5.35
N PHE A 97 1.99 -18.87 -4.23
CA PHE A 97 2.23 -20.14 -3.51
C PHE A 97 1.13 -21.18 -3.73
N ASN A 98 -0.10 -20.73 -3.96
CA ASN A 98 -1.24 -21.65 -4.15
C ASN A 98 -1.64 -21.80 -5.62
N SER A 99 -0.97 -21.11 -6.55
CA SER A 99 -1.29 -21.15 -8.00
C SER A 99 -2.73 -20.76 -8.31
N THR A 100 -3.20 -19.65 -7.75
CA THR A 100 -4.59 -19.16 -7.87
C THR A 100 -4.64 -17.82 -8.60
N PRO A 101 -5.78 -17.42 -9.17
CA PRO A 101 -6.02 -16.05 -9.57
C PRO A 101 -5.77 -15.05 -8.44
N ARG A 102 -5.43 -13.82 -8.77
CA ARG A 102 -5.25 -12.77 -7.77
C ARG A 102 -6.59 -12.11 -7.49
N VAL A 103 -7.18 -12.45 -6.36
CA VAL A 103 -8.46 -11.89 -5.91
C VAL A 103 -8.27 -11.04 -4.66
N PRO A 104 -9.02 -9.94 -4.50
CA PRO A 104 -8.92 -9.08 -3.32
C PRO A 104 -9.42 -9.76 -2.04
N ASP A 105 -10.49 -10.54 -2.13
CA ASP A 105 -11.13 -11.25 -1.02
C ASP A 105 -11.44 -12.70 -1.42
N PRO A 106 -10.55 -13.67 -1.13
CA PRO A 106 -10.75 -15.07 -1.45
C PRO A 106 -12.02 -15.62 -0.79
N ALA A 107 -12.93 -16.20 -1.60
CA ALA A 107 -14.22 -16.69 -1.13
C ALA A 107 -14.56 -18.09 -1.66
N THR A 108 -14.02 -18.49 -2.81
CA THR A 108 -14.32 -19.78 -3.45
C THR A 108 -13.11 -20.73 -3.37
N ALA A 109 -13.31 -22.01 -3.59
CA ALA A 109 -12.23 -23.00 -3.63
C ALA A 109 -11.15 -22.64 -4.69
N GLU A 110 -11.57 -22.09 -5.84
CA GLU A 110 -10.69 -21.63 -6.89
C GLU A 110 -9.76 -20.50 -6.40
N ASP A 111 -10.27 -19.59 -5.57
CA ASP A 111 -9.47 -18.49 -4.99
C ASP A 111 -8.38 -18.98 -4.03
N PHE A 112 -8.51 -20.18 -3.48
CA PHE A 112 -7.49 -20.83 -2.66
C PHE A 112 -6.59 -21.76 -3.47
N GLY A 113 -6.94 -22.06 -4.74
CA GLY A 113 -6.17 -22.89 -5.66
C GLY A 113 -5.81 -24.25 -5.09
N ASN A 114 -4.54 -24.63 -5.16
CA ASN A 114 -4.10 -25.90 -4.60
C ASN A 114 -4.03 -25.92 -3.04
N GLY A 115 -4.31 -24.79 -2.37
CA GLY A 115 -4.32 -24.66 -0.92
C GLY A 115 -2.97 -24.89 -0.23
N PHE A 116 -1.85 -24.74 -0.91
CA PHE A 116 -0.52 -25.10 -0.39
C PHE A 116 -0.24 -24.46 0.97
N LEU A 117 -0.37 -23.13 1.10
CA LEU A 117 -0.09 -22.43 2.36
C LEU A 117 -1.02 -22.92 3.49
N MET A 118 -2.31 -23.13 3.17
CA MET A 118 -3.32 -23.56 4.14
C MET A 118 -3.07 -24.99 4.59
N ARG A 119 -2.81 -25.91 3.65
CA ARG A 119 -2.49 -27.32 3.99
C ARG A 119 -1.19 -27.46 4.78
N ARG A 120 -0.29 -26.48 4.69
CA ARG A 120 0.95 -26.43 5.48
C ARG A 120 0.78 -25.68 6.80
N GLY A 121 -0.43 -25.21 7.12
CA GLY A 121 -0.75 -24.59 8.41
C GLY A 121 -0.21 -23.16 8.59
N TYR A 122 0.11 -22.45 7.50
CA TYR A 122 0.58 -21.06 7.61
C TYR A 122 -0.55 -20.12 8.02
N THR A 123 -0.23 -19.19 8.90
CA THR A 123 -0.97 -17.94 9.04
C THR A 123 -0.46 -16.96 7.99
N VAL A 124 -1.36 -16.40 7.17
CA VAL A 124 -0.99 -15.45 6.12
C VAL A 124 -1.63 -14.10 6.41
N ALA A 125 -0.83 -13.04 6.46
CA ALA A 125 -1.32 -11.70 6.78
C ALA A 125 -0.90 -10.69 5.70
N TRP A 126 -1.68 -9.62 5.60
CA TRP A 126 -1.42 -8.44 4.77
C TRP A 126 -1.71 -7.18 5.56
N VAL A 127 -0.94 -6.14 5.30
CA VAL A 127 -1.19 -4.79 5.78
C VAL A 127 -1.02 -3.80 4.65
N GLY A 128 -1.90 -2.81 4.58
CA GLY A 128 -1.70 -1.65 3.71
C GLY A 128 -0.43 -0.91 4.13
N TRP A 129 0.47 -0.66 3.18
CA TRP A 129 1.74 0.01 3.44
C TRP A 129 2.01 1.19 2.50
N GLN A 130 1.36 1.22 1.35
CA GLN A 130 1.47 2.33 0.39
C GLN A 130 0.35 3.35 0.62
N VAL A 131 0.72 4.62 0.61
CA VAL A 131 -0.18 5.75 0.86
C VAL A 131 -0.91 6.21 -0.40
N ASP A 132 -0.35 5.91 -1.56
CA ASP A 132 -0.80 6.38 -2.87
C ASP A 132 -1.61 5.33 -3.65
N VAL A 133 -2.11 4.31 -2.96
CA VAL A 133 -2.99 3.28 -3.54
C VAL A 133 -4.41 3.83 -3.65
N PRO A 134 -5.06 3.77 -4.84
CA PRO A 134 -6.46 4.15 -4.99
C PRO A 134 -7.40 3.31 -4.13
N ARG A 135 -8.37 3.95 -3.47
CA ARG A 135 -9.36 3.29 -2.60
C ARG A 135 -10.46 2.64 -3.42
N ARG A 136 -10.17 1.51 -4.04
CA ARG A 136 -11.10 0.76 -4.89
C ARG A 136 -10.73 -0.73 -4.93
N ASP A 137 -11.65 -1.57 -5.35
CA ASP A 137 -11.44 -2.98 -5.71
C ASP A 137 -10.74 -3.82 -4.62
N GLY A 138 -10.94 -3.50 -3.33
CA GLY A 138 -10.31 -4.19 -2.21
C GLY A 138 -8.80 -4.06 -2.16
N LEU A 139 -8.24 -3.02 -2.81
CA LEU A 139 -6.83 -2.66 -2.68
C LEU A 139 -6.55 -2.15 -1.27
N MET A 140 -5.44 -2.59 -0.69
CA MET A 140 -5.01 -2.26 0.66
C MET A 140 -4.08 -1.06 0.65
N ALA A 141 -4.37 -0.04 1.45
CA ALA A 141 -3.61 1.19 1.53
C ALA A 141 -3.28 1.56 2.98
N LEU A 142 -2.36 2.51 3.13
CA LEU A 142 -1.97 3.10 4.41
C LEU A 142 -2.45 4.56 4.44
N ASP A 143 -3.08 4.95 5.53
CA ASP A 143 -3.42 6.34 5.82
C ASP A 143 -2.39 6.92 6.77
N VAL A 144 -1.70 7.96 6.31
CA VAL A 144 -0.65 8.62 7.09
C VAL A 144 -0.89 10.13 7.15
N PRO A 145 -0.42 10.80 8.20
CA PRO A 145 -0.44 12.25 8.25
C PRO A 145 0.46 12.85 7.15
N ARG A 146 0.20 14.11 6.82
CA ARG A 146 0.98 14.89 5.89
C ARG A 146 1.92 15.83 6.66
N ALA A 147 3.09 16.14 6.07
CA ALA A 147 4.04 17.09 6.63
C ALA A 147 3.58 18.54 6.33
N PRO A 148 3.06 19.31 7.32
CA PRO A 148 2.66 20.69 7.07
C PRO A 148 3.87 21.58 6.78
N GLY A 149 3.68 22.58 5.91
CA GLY A 149 4.73 23.54 5.56
C GLY A 149 5.82 23.02 4.61
N VAL A 150 5.81 21.71 4.29
CA VAL A 150 6.72 21.14 3.29
C VAL A 150 6.10 21.26 1.91
N GLY A 151 6.88 21.73 0.94
CA GLY A 151 6.47 21.83 -0.45
C GLY A 151 7.66 21.89 -1.38
N GLY A 152 7.45 21.65 -2.67
CA GLY A 152 8.50 21.68 -3.66
C GLY A 152 8.05 21.16 -5.01
N PHE A 153 8.99 21.12 -5.96
CA PHE A 153 8.74 20.56 -7.27
C PHE A 153 8.66 19.03 -7.22
N VAL A 154 7.63 18.52 -7.89
CA VAL A 154 7.48 17.09 -8.19
C VAL A 154 7.54 16.89 -9.69
N ARG A 155 8.05 15.74 -10.13
CA ARG A 155 8.07 15.34 -11.53
C ARG A 155 7.24 14.09 -11.72
N CYS A 156 6.20 14.20 -12.54
CA CYS A 156 5.38 13.06 -12.95
C CYS A 156 5.75 12.68 -14.39
N ARG A 157 6.10 11.42 -14.63
CA ARG A 157 6.35 10.90 -15.96
C ARG A 157 5.15 10.14 -16.47
N LEU A 158 4.61 10.57 -17.59
CA LEU A 158 3.45 10.00 -18.25
C LEU A 158 3.85 9.39 -19.59
N ARG A 159 3.27 8.23 -19.90
CA ARG A 159 3.44 7.55 -21.19
C ARG A 159 2.09 6.97 -21.60
N PRO A 160 1.27 7.72 -22.33
CA PRO A 160 -0.05 7.26 -22.77
C PRO A 160 0.09 6.12 -23.78
N ASN A 161 -0.78 5.13 -23.67
CA ASN A 161 -0.87 4.02 -24.65
C ASN A 161 -1.88 4.33 -25.77
N VAL A 162 -2.78 5.27 -25.52
CA VAL A 162 -3.81 5.73 -26.44
C VAL A 162 -3.83 7.26 -26.46
N ARG A 163 -4.34 7.86 -27.53
CA ARG A 163 -4.53 9.31 -27.57
C ARG A 163 -5.57 9.72 -26.54
N ALA A 164 -5.26 10.70 -25.74
CA ALA A 164 -6.14 11.24 -24.70
C ALA A 164 -5.98 12.75 -24.61
N ALA A 165 -7.06 13.49 -24.42
CA ALA A 165 -7.01 14.92 -24.19
C ALA A 165 -6.53 15.25 -22.77
N THR A 166 -6.91 14.41 -21.80
CA THR A 166 -6.62 14.58 -20.36
C THR A 166 -5.90 13.36 -19.81
N LEU A 167 -4.91 13.57 -18.94
CA LEU A 167 -4.20 12.53 -18.21
C LEU A 167 -4.14 12.88 -16.72
N ALA A 168 -4.24 11.86 -15.88
CA ALA A 168 -3.93 12.00 -14.46
C ALA A 168 -2.42 12.24 -14.26
N LEU A 169 -2.06 13.00 -13.23
CA LEU A 169 -0.67 13.21 -12.79
C LEU A 169 -0.11 11.99 -12.02
N ALA A 170 -0.58 10.83 -12.38
CA ALA A 170 -0.15 9.53 -11.86
C ALA A 170 -0.48 8.44 -12.88
N ASP A 171 0.05 7.24 -12.69
CA ASP A 171 -0.42 6.08 -13.42
C ASP A 171 -1.70 5.51 -12.76
N ARG A 172 -2.32 4.52 -13.43
CA ARG A 172 -3.58 3.89 -12.97
C ARG A 172 -3.49 3.19 -11.60
N TYR A 173 -2.31 3.07 -11.03
CA TYR A 173 -2.08 2.35 -9.77
C TYR A 173 -1.80 3.29 -8.59
N HIS A 174 -1.70 4.60 -8.83
CA HIS A 174 -1.32 5.58 -7.83
C HIS A 174 -2.26 6.77 -7.80
N ILE A 175 -2.43 7.35 -6.60
CA ILE A 175 -3.06 8.66 -6.42
C ILE A 175 -2.02 9.73 -6.74
N PRO A 176 -2.36 10.78 -7.53
CA PRO A 176 -1.43 11.85 -7.86
C PRO A 176 -1.06 12.69 -6.63
N ASN A 177 0.16 13.21 -6.62
CA ASN A 177 0.48 14.36 -5.78
C ASN A 177 -0.22 15.58 -6.38
N PRO A 178 -1.12 16.28 -5.65
CA PRO A 178 -1.88 17.36 -6.22
C PRO A 178 -0.99 18.59 -6.49
N THR A 179 -1.27 19.31 -7.59
CA THR A 179 -0.71 20.65 -7.74
C THR A 179 -1.35 21.61 -6.73
N ILE A 180 -0.58 22.58 -6.25
CA ILE A 180 -1.07 23.62 -5.33
C ILE A 180 -1.64 24.83 -6.06
N ASP A 181 -1.40 24.94 -7.37
CA ASP A 181 -1.81 26.09 -8.19
C ASP A 181 -2.05 25.61 -9.62
N LEU A 182 -3.27 25.79 -10.12
CA LEU A 182 -3.65 25.39 -11.47
C LEU A 182 -3.02 26.27 -12.56
N ASP A 183 -2.66 27.50 -12.19
CA ASP A 183 -2.06 28.48 -13.08
C ASP A 183 -0.57 28.69 -12.82
N ASP A 184 0.09 27.79 -12.06
CA ASP A 184 1.50 27.89 -11.69
C ASP A 184 2.39 28.23 -12.90
N PRO A 185 2.97 29.45 -12.98
CA PRO A 185 3.82 29.85 -14.09
C PRO A 185 5.18 29.11 -14.10
N GLN A 186 5.54 28.47 -13.01
CA GLN A 186 6.77 27.68 -12.89
C GLN A 186 6.56 26.20 -13.26
N ALA A 187 5.34 25.80 -13.59
CA ALA A 187 5.10 24.44 -14.06
C ALA A 187 5.46 24.33 -15.56
N TRP A 188 6.07 23.19 -15.93
CA TRP A 188 6.41 22.94 -17.33
C TRP A 188 6.23 21.47 -17.70
N ILE A 189 6.10 21.23 -19.00
CA ILE A 189 6.07 19.89 -19.60
C ILE A 189 7.18 19.79 -20.63
N THR A 190 7.89 18.67 -20.63
CA THR A 190 8.71 18.27 -21.76
C THR A 190 8.17 16.99 -22.37
N VAL A 191 8.34 16.85 -23.69
CA VAL A 191 7.97 15.65 -24.44
C VAL A 191 9.17 15.11 -25.20
N ARG A 192 9.27 13.78 -25.32
CA ARG A 192 10.22 13.07 -26.17
C ARG A 192 9.56 11.84 -26.78
N GLU A 193 9.97 11.45 -27.98
CA GLU A 193 9.42 10.29 -28.67
C GLU A 193 9.81 8.96 -27.99
N HIS A 194 11.04 8.85 -27.51
CA HIS A 194 11.57 7.68 -26.82
C HIS A 194 12.64 8.08 -25.79
N GLY A 195 13.09 7.12 -24.96
CA GLY A 195 13.99 7.39 -23.83
C GLY A 195 15.33 8.03 -24.19
N GLY A 196 15.85 7.79 -25.39
CA GLY A 196 17.09 8.36 -25.90
C GLY A 196 16.92 9.64 -26.73
N ALA A 197 15.69 10.07 -27.03
CA ALA A 197 15.43 11.30 -27.80
C ALA A 197 15.62 12.55 -26.95
N ALA A 198 15.99 13.66 -27.61
CA ALA A 198 16.02 14.97 -26.97
C ALA A 198 14.64 15.36 -26.47
N ALA A 199 14.59 15.96 -25.28
CA ALA A 199 13.35 16.48 -24.72
C ALA A 199 13.05 17.86 -25.31
N VAL A 200 11.81 18.09 -25.72
CA VAL A 200 11.32 19.36 -26.22
C VAL A 200 10.30 19.91 -25.23
N THR A 201 10.41 21.20 -24.90
CA THR A 201 9.44 21.87 -24.02
C THR A 201 8.13 22.10 -24.76
N VAL A 202 7.02 21.72 -24.14
CA VAL A 202 5.67 22.00 -24.64
C VAL A 202 5.31 23.44 -24.24
N PRO A 203 4.93 24.32 -25.18
CA PRO A 203 4.56 25.68 -24.86
C PRO A 203 3.42 25.77 -23.85
N ARG A 204 3.51 26.67 -22.87
CA ARG A 204 2.52 26.77 -21.77
C ARG A 204 1.06 26.94 -22.25
N PRO A 205 0.76 27.70 -23.31
CA PRO A 205 -0.60 27.82 -23.82
C PRO A 205 -1.20 26.54 -24.41
N ALA A 206 -0.36 25.54 -24.73
CA ALA A 206 -0.82 24.27 -25.30
C ALA A 206 -1.36 23.27 -24.27
N TRP A 207 -1.25 23.57 -22.99
CA TRP A 207 -1.70 22.68 -21.92
C TRP A 207 -2.13 23.45 -20.66
N ARG A 208 -2.93 22.82 -19.82
CA ARG A 208 -3.35 23.36 -18.52
C ARG A 208 -3.58 22.23 -17.51
N PHE A 209 -3.60 22.56 -16.23
CA PHE A 209 -4.21 21.68 -15.23
C PHE A 209 -5.72 21.79 -15.36
N SER A 210 -6.42 20.66 -15.54
CA SER A 210 -7.89 20.62 -15.53
C SER A 210 -8.45 20.59 -14.11
N ASP A 211 -7.68 20.01 -13.19
CA ASP A 211 -7.85 20.05 -11.73
C ASP A 211 -6.50 19.78 -11.04
N ALA A 212 -6.51 19.65 -9.71
CA ALA A 212 -5.27 19.44 -8.95
C ALA A 212 -4.53 18.13 -9.25
N GLY A 213 -5.18 17.16 -9.86
CA GLY A 213 -4.62 15.84 -10.17
C GLY A 213 -4.53 15.49 -11.64
N HIS A 214 -4.99 16.39 -12.55
CA HIS A 214 -5.06 16.11 -13.99
C HIS A 214 -4.54 17.26 -14.83
N ILE A 215 -4.02 16.91 -16.01
CA ILE A 215 -3.61 17.85 -17.05
C ILE A 215 -4.35 17.58 -18.36
N GLU A 216 -4.61 18.64 -19.08
CA GLU A 216 -5.24 18.64 -20.41
C GLU A 216 -4.28 19.25 -21.42
N MET A 217 -4.24 18.72 -22.65
CA MET A 217 -3.38 19.17 -23.74
C MET A 217 -4.17 19.42 -25.01
N GLN A 218 -3.97 20.56 -25.64
CA GLN A 218 -4.53 20.86 -26.95
C GLN A 218 -3.99 19.86 -27.98
N GLY A 219 -4.88 19.29 -28.79
CA GLY A 219 -4.53 18.21 -29.74
C GLY A 219 -4.26 16.85 -29.11
N GLY A 220 -4.29 16.77 -27.77
CA GLY A 220 -4.14 15.53 -26.99
C GLY A 220 -2.71 15.02 -26.89
N PHE A 221 -2.50 14.11 -25.95
CA PHE A 221 -1.25 13.43 -25.71
C PHE A 221 -1.00 12.34 -26.78
N THR A 222 0.20 12.28 -27.32
CA THR A 222 0.59 11.32 -28.37
C THR A 222 0.90 9.94 -27.74
N PRO A 223 0.30 8.84 -28.22
CA PRO A 223 0.60 7.50 -27.76
C PRO A 223 2.08 7.14 -27.90
N GLY A 224 2.66 6.51 -26.88
CA GLY A 224 4.06 6.08 -26.87
C GLY A 224 5.06 7.18 -26.49
N ALA A 225 4.74 8.45 -26.69
CA ALA A 225 5.60 9.54 -26.28
C ALA A 225 5.72 9.65 -24.75
N ILE A 226 6.85 10.17 -24.29
CA ILE A 226 7.17 10.33 -22.87
C ILE A 226 7.04 11.80 -22.51
N TYR A 227 6.13 12.10 -21.60
CA TYR A 227 5.91 13.43 -21.05
C TYR A 227 6.46 13.50 -19.63
N ASP A 228 7.34 14.45 -19.34
CA ASP A 228 7.74 14.78 -17.98
C ASP A 228 7.04 16.08 -17.59
N VAL A 229 6.11 16.00 -16.65
CA VAL A 229 5.38 17.14 -16.08
C VAL A 229 6.03 17.51 -14.76
N VAL A 230 6.45 18.76 -14.62
CA VAL A 230 7.04 19.30 -13.39
C VAL A 230 6.16 20.42 -12.88
N TYR A 231 5.80 20.34 -11.61
CA TYR A 231 4.88 21.29 -10.96
C TYR A 231 5.12 21.31 -9.45
N ARG A 232 4.57 22.31 -8.77
CA ARG A 232 4.68 22.41 -7.31
C ARG A 232 3.55 21.65 -6.62
N SER A 233 3.95 20.87 -5.60
CA SER A 233 3.04 20.20 -4.68
C SER A 233 3.42 20.53 -3.24
N ALA A 234 2.50 20.38 -2.30
CA ALA A 234 2.74 20.65 -0.89
C ALA A 234 2.12 19.59 0.02
N HIS A 235 2.54 19.63 1.27
CA HIS A 235 2.05 18.73 2.30
C HIS A 235 2.18 17.25 1.90
N PRO A 236 3.41 16.75 1.62
CA PRO A 236 3.62 15.37 1.23
C PRO A 236 3.19 14.42 2.35
N PRO A 237 2.62 13.25 2.02
CA PRO A 237 2.36 12.21 3.01
C PRO A 237 3.67 11.65 3.59
N LEU A 238 3.68 11.26 4.86
CA LEU A 238 4.84 10.67 5.52
C LEU A 238 5.00 9.20 5.10
N VAL A 239 5.45 8.99 3.87
CA VAL A 239 5.55 7.64 3.26
C VAL A 239 6.47 6.69 4.03
N GLY A 240 7.45 7.19 4.78
CA GLY A 240 8.36 6.37 5.60
C GLY A 240 7.68 5.63 6.75
N LEU A 241 6.46 6.04 7.16
CA LEU A 241 5.64 5.30 8.14
C LEU A 241 5.26 3.90 7.66
N SER A 242 5.35 3.63 6.35
CA SER A 242 5.18 2.30 5.74
C SER A 242 6.06 1.23 6.38
N PHE A 243 7.33 1.57 6.67
CA PHE A 243 8.27 0.65 7.30
C PHE A 243 7.84 0.29 8.72
N LEU A 244 7.32 1.28 9.45
CA LEU A 244 6.80 1.08 10.80
C LEU A 244 5.51 0.25 10.76
N ALA A 245 4.61 0.48 9.80
CA ALA A 245 3.40 -0.31 9.63
C ALA A 245 3.70 -1.81 9.47
N VAL A 246 4.60 -2.17 8.55
CA VAL A 246 4.96 -3.57 8.29
C VAL A 246 5.67 -4.20 9.48
N ARG A 247 6.66 -3.50 10.06
CA ARG A 247 7.41 -3.96 11.25
C ARG A 247 6.46 -4.20 12.43
N ASP A 248 5.64 -3.21 12.73
CA ASP A 248 4.78 -3.24 13.92
C ASP A 248 3.61 -4.22 13.77
N THR A 249 3.13 -4.46 12.53
CA THR A 249 2.17 -5.54 12.26
C THR A 249 2.77 -6.92 12.54
N ALA A 250 3.99 -7.19 12.06
CA ALA A 250 4.67 -8.44 12.33
C ALA A 250 4.92 -8.65 13.84
N ALA A 251 5.35 -7.58 14.53
CA ALA A 251 5.58 -7.59 15.97
C ALA A 251 4.27 -7.83 16.76
N PHE A 252 3.20 -7.14 16.38
CA PHE A 252 1.87 -7.28 16.98
C PHE A 252 1.38 -8.73 16.88
N LEU A 253 1.35 -9.30 15.68
CA LEU A 253 0.85 -10.66 15.46
C LEU A 253 1.69 -11.71 16.19
N ARG A 254 2.98 -11.45 16.42
CA ARG A 254 3.88 -12.39 17.08
C ARG A 254 3.91 -12.24 18.60
N TRP A 255 3.86 -11.01 19.14
CA TRP A 255 4.22 -10.75 20.53
C TRP A 255 3.10 -10.18 21.39
N ALA A 256 2.09 -9.53 20.78
CA ALA A 256 1.01 -8.95 21.55
C ALA A 256 0.10 -10.04 22.12
N SER A 257 -0.49 -9.75 23.27
CA SER A 257 -1.40 -10.67 23.96
C SER A 257 -2.79 -10.69 23.31
N ALA A 258 -3.62 -11.62 23.71
CA ALA A 258 -5.05 -11.65 23.34
C ALA A 258 -5.80 -10.42 23.92
N ALA A 259 -5.38 -9.91 25.07
CA ALA A 259 -5.97 -8.70 25.68
C ALA A 259 -5.67 -7.45 24.83
N ASP A 260 -4.58 -7.44 24.05
CA ASP A 260 -4.24 -6.38 23.09
C ASP A 260 -5.01 -6.52 21.75
N GLY A 261 -5.93 -7.50 21.64
CA GLY A 261 -6.69 -7.77 20.43
C GLY A 261 -5.93 -8.55 19.35
N ASN A 262 -4.80 -9.20 19.68
CA ASN A 262 -4.04 -10.01 18.74
C ASN A 262 -4.77 -11.34 18.44
N PRO A 263 -5.24 -11.58 17.19
CA PRO A 263 -5.92 -12.83 16.83
C PRO A 263 -4.98 -14.05 16.75
N CYS A 264 -3.67 -13.83 16.86
CA CYS A 264 -2.63 -14.85 16.77
C CYS A 264 -1.83 -14.98 18.09
N ALA A 265 -2.37 -14.47 19.20
CA ALA A 265 -1.66 -14.45 20.49
C ALA A 265 -1.16 -15.86 20.91
N GLY A 266 0.15 -15.96 21.19
CA GLY A 266 0.78 -17.21 21.63
C GLY A 266 0.97 -18.27 20.55
N VAL A 267 0.59 -18.00 19.29
CA VAL A 267 0.61 -19.01 18.21
C VAL A 267 1.82 -18.86 17.29
N ILE A 268 2.26 -17.62 17.03
CA ILE A 268 3.31 -17.36 16.04
C ILE A 268 4.70 -17.50 16.65
N GLU A 269 5.44 -18.50 16.21
CA GLU A 269 6.84 -18.74 16.60
C GLU A 269 7.82 -18.01 15.68
N ARG A 270 7.51 -17.94 14.37
CA ARG A 270 8.37 -17.34 13.35
C ARG A 270 7.56 -16.52 12.36
N ALA A 271 8.08 -15.35 11.99
CA ALA A 271 7.49 -14.49 10.97
C ALA A 271 8.43 -14.40 9.76
N TYR A 272 7.84 -14.53 8.57
CA TYR A 272 8.50 -14.37 7.28
C TYR A 272 7.84 -13.21 6.56
N LEU A 273 8.67 -12.39 5.91
CA LEU A 273 8.20 -11.32 5.04
C LEU A 273 8.33 -11.76 3.58
N PHE A 274 7.30 -11.49 2.80
CA PHE A 274 7.28 -11.79 1.37
C PHE A 274 6.90 -10.55 0.56
N GLY A 275 7.54 -10.36 -0.58
CA GLY A 275 7.24 -9.23 -1.46
C GLY A 275 7.73 -9.47 -2.88
N VAL A 276 6.97 -8.98 -3.85
CA VAL A 276 7.23 -9.13 -5.29
C VAL A 276 7.46 -7.76 -5.92
N SER A 277 8.46 -7.63 -6.81
CA SER A 277 8.74 -6.41 -7.55
C SER A 277 8.97 -5.20 -6.64
N GLN A 278 8.08 -4.23 -6.60
CA GLN A 278 8.16 -3.03 -5.75
C GLN A 278 8.21 -3.40 -4.27
N SER A 279 7.33 -4.29 -3.81
CA SER A 279 7.33 -4.71 -2.41
C SER A 279 8.55 -5.58 -2.05
N GLY A 280 9.11 -6.32 -3.02
CA GLY A 280 10.40 -6.98 -2.84
C GLY A 280 11.57 -5.98 -2.67
N ARG A 281 11.55 -4.85 -3.38
CA ARG A 281 12.53 -3.76 -3.16
C ARG A 281 12.35 -3.11 -1.79
N PHE A 282 11.11 -2.88 -1.38
CA PHE A 282 10.79 -2.35 -0.05
C PHE A 282 11.39 -3.21 1.07
N LEU A 283 11.31 -4.54 0.97
CA LEU A 283 11.86 -5.46 1.97
C LEU A 283 13.40 -5.46 2.07
N ARG A 284 14.09 -4.88 1.09
CA ARG A 284 15.58 -4.77 1.10
C ARG A 284 16.08 -3.52 1.81
N HIS A 285 15.21 -2.59 2.18
CA HIS A 285 15.50 -1.38 2.95
C HIS A 285 15.29 -1.60 4.45
#